data_a89edb4dcab143fa1a03cbcf3d6d8ad4
#
_entry.id   a89edb4dcab143fa1a03cbcf3d6d8ad4
#
_cell.length_a   1.000
_cell.length_b   1.000
_cell.length_c   1.000
_cell.angle_alpha   90.00
_cell.angle_beta   90.00
_cell.angle_gamma   90.00
#
_symmetry.space_group_name_H-M   'P 1'
#
loop_
_entity.id
_entity.type
_entity.pdbx_description
1 polymer ?
#
loop_
_entity_poly.entity_id
_entity_poly.type
_entity_poly.pdbx_seq_one_letter_code
_entity_poly.pdbx_strand_id
1 'polypeptide(L)'
;MYLLGYDIGSSSVKASLVDAQSGKCVASAFYPKSEAAIIAVKPGWAEQEPSSWWENLKLATADIMAASAADPKDIKAIGISYQMHGLVCVDMDQNVLRPSII
;
A
#
# COMPACT_ATOMS: atom_id res chain seq x y z
N MET A 1 15.89 -11.38 11.07
CA MET A 1 14.45 -11.52 10.88
C MET A 1 13.81 -10.15 10.77
N TYR A 2 12.98 -9.97 9.75
CA TYR A 2 12.29 -8.71 9.49
C TYR A 2 10.78 -8.86 9.49
N LEU A 3 10.10 -7.77 9.81
CA LEU A 3 8.66 -7.61 9.67
C LEU A 3 8.40 -6.49 8.66
N LEU A 4 7.42 -6.67 7.79
CA LEU A 4 7.04 -5.70 6.77
C LEU A 4 5.66 -5.15 7.06
N GLY A 5 5.57 -3.84 7.22
CA GLY A 5 4.30 -3.16 7.46
C GLY A 5 3.89 -2.32 6.26
N TYR A 6 2.60 -2.36 5.93
CA TYR A 6 2.00 -1.48 4.92
C TYR A 6 0.89 -0.64 5.53
N ASP A 7 0.82 0.59 5.06
CA ASP A 7 -0.33 1.47 5.30
C ASP A 7 -0.89 1.89 3.94
N ILE A 8 -2.04 1.34 3.59
CA ILE A 8 -2.70 1.59 2.31
C ILE A 8 -3.68 2.75 2.51
N GLY A 9 -3.15 3.96 2.42
CA GLY A 9 -3.93 5.18 2.59
C GLY A 9 -4.54 5.70 1.29
N SER A 10 -5.39 6.71 1.41
CA SER A 10 -6.01 7.37 0.25
C SER A 10 -5.05 8.32 -0.47
N SER A 11 -4.06 8.89 0.21
CA SER A 11 -3.08 9.78 -0.42
C SER A 11 -1.82 9.07 -0.88
N SER A 12 -1.43 7.99 -0.22
CA SER A 12 -0.26 7.19 -0.59
C SER A 12 -0.31 5.81 0.06
N VAL A 13 0.47 4.89 -0.50
CA VAL A 13 0.78 3.61 0.13
C VAL A 13 2.17 3.72 0.74
N LYS A 14 2.26 3.45 2.03
CA LYS A 14 3.52 3.46 2.78
C LYS A 14 3.93 2.05 3.13
N ALA A 15 5.23 1.81 3.13
CA ALA A 15 5.80 0.53 3.53
C ALA A 15 6.97 0.78 4.49
N SER A 16 7.12 -0.09 5.48
CA SER A 16 8.19 -0.02 6.48
C SER A 16 8.73 -1.40 6.77
N LEU A 17 10.05 -1.54 6.71
CA LEU A 17 10.74 -2.77 7.09
C LEU A 17 11.35 -2.58 8.47
N VAL A 18 11.01 -3.48 9.39
CA VAL A 18 11.43 -3.41 10.78
C VAL A 18 12.27 -4.63 11.12
N ASP A 19 13.42 -4.39 11.76
CA ASP A 19 14.19 -5.47 12.39
C ASP A 19 13.41 -5.97 13.61
N ALA A 20 13.00 -7.24 13.57
CA ALA A 20 12.17 -7.80 14.62
C ALA A 20 12.91 -7.92 15.97
N GLN A 21 14.23 -7.99 15.95
CA GLN A 21 15.01 -8.12 17.18
C GLN A 21 15.20 -6.78 17.90
N SER A 22 15.52 -5.73 17.16
CA SER A 22 15.77 -4.39 17.73
C SER A 22 14.52 -3.53 17.78
N GLY A 23 13.49 -3.82 16.97
CA GLY A 23 12.31 -2.99 16.79
C GLY A 23 12.56 -1.75 15.95
N LYS A 24 13.73 -1.63 15.33
CA LYS A 24 14.09 -0.44 14.53
C LYS A 24 13.59 -0.57 13.10
N CYS A 25 13.06 0.54 12.58
CA CYS A 25 12.77 0.66 11.16
C CYS A 25 14.08 0.80 10.39
N VAL A 26 14.35 -0.16 9.49
CA VAL A 26 15.58 -0.18 8.70
C VAL A 26 15.42 0.41 7.33
N ALA A 27 14.20 0.48 6.81
CA ALA A 27 13.88 1.13 5.55
C ALA A 27 12.40 1.49 5.50
N SER A 28 12.07 2.59 4.85
CA SER A 28 10.69 2.98 4.58
C SER A 28 10.60 3.64 3.22
N ALA A 29 9.43 3.53 2.60
CA ALA A 29 9.13 4.12 1.30
C ALA A 29 7.65 4.40 1.19
N PHE A 30 7.28 5.29 0.27
CA PHE A 30 5.88 5.57 -0.02
C PHE A 30 5.71 5.94 -1.49
N TYR A 31 4.55 5.63 -2.03
CA TYR A 31 4.15 5.99 -3.39
C TYR A 31 2.66 6.33 -3.43
N PRO A 32 2.23 7.22 -4.32
CA PRO A 32 3.06 8.05 -5.19
C PRO A 32 3.81 9.12 -4.38
N LYS A 33 4.80 9.77 -4.99
CA LYS A 33 5.59 10.83 -4.34
C LYS A 33 4.83 12.14 -4.20
N SER A 34 3.82 12.36 -5.03
CA SER A 34 2.79 13.37 -4.84
C SER A 34 1.52 12.71 -4.35
N GLU A 35 0.56 13.49 -3.83
CA GLU A 35 -0.71 12.94 -3.37
C GLU A 35 -1.43 12.20 -4.49
N ALA A 36 -1.96 11.00 -4.17
CA ALA A 36 -2.68 10.17 -5.13
C ALA A 36 -3.93 10.88 -5.65
N ALA A 37 -4.19 10.71 -6.95
CA ALA A 37 -5.35 11.31 -7.59
C ALA A 37 -6.66 10.75 -7.01
N ILE A 38 -7.64 11.63 -6.84
CA ILE A 38 -8.99 11.30 -6.45
C ILE A 38 -9.90 11.60 -7.64
N ILE A 39 -10.73 10.61 -8.02
CA ILE A 39 -11.72 10.77 -9.08
C ILE A 39 -12.98 11.39 -8.47
N ALA A 40 -13.36 12.57 -8.94
CA ALA A 40 -14.55 13.28 -8.48
C ALA A 40 -15.46 13.57 -9.67
N VAL A 41 -16.23 12.57 -10.09
CA VAL A 41 -17.15 12.67 -11.24
C VAL A 41 -18.27 13.66 -10.97
N LYS A 42 -18.73 13.72 -9.72
CA LYS A 42 -19.77 14.64 -9.28
C LYS A 42 -19.35 15.32 -7.96
N PRO A 43 -19.87 16.53 -7.66
CA PRO A 43 -19.62 17.17 -6.37
C PRO A 43 -19.95 16.24 -5.19
N GLY A 44 -19.03 16.13 -4.23
CA GLY A 44 -19.16 15.29 -3.05
C GLY A 44 -18.81 13.82 -3.26
N TRP A 45 -18.51 13.41 -4.49
CA TRP A 45 -18.03 12.05 -4.77
C TRP A 45 -16.51 12.01 -4.67
N ALA A 46 -16.01 10.90 -4.15
CA ALA A 46 -14.57 10.65 -4.11
C ALA A 46 -14.33 9.17 -4.41
N GLU A 47 -13.54 8.90 -5.42
CA GLU A 47 -13.24 7.54 -5.89
C GLU A 47 -11.75 7.39 -6.19
N GLN A 48 -11.25 6.16 -6.12
CA GLN A 48 -9.89 5.80 -6.52
C GLN A 48 -9.89 4.45 -7.24
N GLU A 49 -8.93 4.27 -8.15
CA GLU A 49 -8.70 2.97 -8.78
C GLU A 49 -7.98 2.02 -7.82
N PRO A 50 -8.57 0.89 -7.42
CA PRO A 50 -7.92 -0.06 -6.52
C PRO A 50 -6.60 -0.60 -7.06
N SER A 51 -6.48 -0.74 -8.38
CA SER A 51 -5.24 -1.18 -9.02
C SER A 51 -4.06 -0.26 -8.73
N SER A 52 -4.31 1.04 -8.52
CA SER A 52 -3.25 1.99 -8.18
C SER A 52 -2.65 1.71 -6.81
N TRP A 53 -3.42 1.21 -5.86
CA TRP A 53 -2.91 0.83 -4.54
C TRP A 53 -1.92 -0.33 -4.65
N TRP A 54 -2.25 -1.32 -5.46
CA TRP A 54 -1.38 -2.46 -5.71
C TRP A 54 -0.08 -2.05 -6.40
N GLU A 55 -0.17 -1.21 -7.44
CA GLU A 55 1.01 -0.70 -8.13
C GLU A 55 1.93 0.10 -7.20
N ASN A 56 1.36 0.98 -6.39
CA ASN A 56 2.13 1.75 -5.42
C ASN A 56 2.74 0.88 -4.33
N LEU A 57 2.04 -0.15 -3.88
CA LEU A 57 2.57 -1.12 -2.93
C LEU A 57 3.79 -1.85 -3.49
N LYS A 58 3.73 -2.28 -4.75
CA LYS A 58 4.86 -2.93 -5.40
C LYS A 58 6.06 -1.99 -5.53
N LEU A 59 5.83 -0.73 -5.89
CA LEU A 59 6.90 0.27 -6.01
C LEU A 59 7.55 0.55 -4.65
N ALA A 60 6.77 0.72 -3.61
CA ALA A 60 7.28 0.95 -2.26
C ALA A 60 8.09 -0.27 -1.76
N THR A 61 7.62 -1.48 -2.05
CA THR A 61 8.33 -2.71 -1.69
C THR A 61 9.67 -2.82 -2.41
N ALA A 62 9.70 -2.50 -3.70
CA ALA A 62 10.94 -2.51 -4.47
C ALA A 62 11.98 -1.53 -3.91
N ASP A 63 11.56 -0.33 -3.53
CA ASP A 63 12.44 0.66 -2.91
C ASP A 63 13.02 0.15 -1.57
N ILE A 64 12.18 -0.45 -0.73
CA ILE A 64 12.61 -1.02 0.53
C ILE A 64 13.64 -2.13 0.33
N MET A 65 13.40 -3.03 -0.61
CA MET A 65 14.31 -4.14 -0.89
C MET A 65 15.64 -3.61 -1.41
N ALA A 66 15.64 -2.58 -2.25
CA ALA A 66 16.86 -1.98 -2.77
C ALA A 66 17.64 -1.23 -1.66
N ALA A 67 16.95 -0.47 -0.81
CA ALA A 67 17.58 0.36 0.22
C ALA A 67 18.12 -0.47 1.40
N SER A 68 17.43 -1.53 1.79
CA SER A 68 17.79 -2.33 2.97
C SER A 68 18.78 -3.45 2.65
N ALA A 69 18.86 -3.90 1.40
CA ALA A 69 19.59 -5.09 0.99
C ALA A 69 19.18 -6.35 1.78
N ALA A 70 17.99 -6.36 2.38
CA ALA A 70 17.46 -7.49 3.12
C ALA A 70 17.11 -8.65 2.19
N ASP A 71 17.33 -9.88 2.65
CA ASP A 71 16.86 -11.06 1.93
C ASP A 71 15.34 -11.18 2.15
N PRO A 72 14.53 -11.24 1.07
CA PRO A 72 13.08 -11.44 1.21
C PRO A 72 12.70 -12.66 2.06
N LYS A 73 13.55 -13.70 2.08
CA LYS A 73 13.33 -14.90 2.91
C LYS A 73 13.40 -14.63 4.40
N ASP A 74 14.01 -13.52 4.80
CA ASP A 74 14.10 -13.12 6.20
C ASP A 74 12.89 -12.30 6.67
N ILE A 75 11.99 -11.93 5.77
CA ILE A 75 10.72 -11.29 6.11
C ILE A 75 9.75 -12.39 6.54
N LYS A 76 9.40 -12.40 7.83
CA LYS A 76 8.65 -13.49 8.44
C LYS A 76 7.17 -13.19 8.62
N ALA A 77 6.77 -11.92 8.58
CA ALA A 77 5.37 -11.54 8.68
C ALA A 77 5.13 -10.21 7.97
N ILE A 78 3.88 -10.01 7.55
CA ILE A 78 3.39 -8.79 6.95
C ILE A 78 2.19 -8.32 7.75
N GLY A 79 2.20 -7.05 8.15
CA GLY A 79 1.04 -6.39 8.75
C GLY A 79 0.51 -5.32 7.80
N ILE A 80 -0.80 -5.17 7.75
CA ILE A 80 -1.45 -4.22 6.85
C ILE A 80 -2.45 -3.37 7.62
N SER A 81 -2.31 -2.05 7.53
CA SER A 81 -3.37 -1.11 7.85
C SER A 81 -3.87 -0.45 6.56
N TYR A 82 -5.08 0.07 6.59
CA TYR A 82 -5.70 0.61 5.39
C TYR A 82 -6.77 1.63 5.75
N GLN A 83 -7.16 2.44 4.75
CA GLN A 83 -8.28 3.37 4.88
C GLN A 83 -9.57 2.60 5.20
N MET A 84 -10.31 3.06 6.22
CA MET A 84 -11.36 2.23 6.84
C MET A 84 -12.71 2.26 6.12
N HIS A 85 -12.95 3.18 5.21
CA HIS A 85 -14.26 3.38 4.59
C HIS A 85 -14.28 3.11 3.07
N GLY A 86 -13.21 2.58 2.53
CA GLY A 86 -13.14 2.27 1.10
C GLY A 86 -14.01 1.06 0.74
N LEU A 87 -14.82 1.21 -0.29
CA LEU A 87 -15.64 0.14 -0.84
C LEU A 87 -15.11 -0.28 -2.20
N VAL A 88 -14.67 -1.54 -2.32
CA VAL A 88 -14.28 -2.15 -3.59
C VAL A 88 -15.27 -3.26 -3.92
N CYS A 89 -15.93 -3.13 -5.07
CA CYS A 89 -16.87 -4.15 -5.56
C CYS A 89 -16.17 -5.01 -6.60
N VAL A 90 -16.27 -6.32 -6.45
CA VAL A 90 -15.68 -7.30 -7.37
C VAL A 90 -16.73 -8.31 -7.80
N ASP A 91 -16.52 -8.93 -8.97
CA ASP A 91 -17.33 -10.06 -9.42
C ASP A 91 -16.83 -11.38 -8.82
N MET A 92 -17.44 -12.49 -9.23
CA MET A 92 -17.07 -13.82 -8.73
C MET A 92 -15.66 -14.25 -9.16
N ASP A 93 -15.12 -13.66 -10.22
CA ASP A 93 -13.76 -13.91 -10.72
C ASP A 93 -12.75 -12.90 -10.12
N GLN A 94 -13.18 -12.11 -9.15
CA GLN A 94 -12.38 -11.08 -8.47
C GLN A 94 -11.95 -9.90 -9.36
N ASN A 95 -12.67 -9.66 -10.43
CA ASN A 95 -12.48 -8.47 -11.25
C ASN A 95 -13.13 -7.25 -10.58
N VAL A 96 -12.41 -6.15 -10.51
CA VAL A 96 -12.93 -4.89 -9.98
C VAL A 96 -13.98 -4.33 -10.94
N LEU A 97 -15.19 -4.08 -10.44
CA LEU A 97 -16.34 -3.66 -11.26
C LEU A 97 -16.37 -2.14 -11.49
N ARG A 98 -15.78 -1.37 -10.59
CA ARG A 98 -15.79 0.09 -10.66
C ARG A 98 -14.69 0.66 -9.76
N PRO A 99 -14.33 1.95 -9.88
CA PRO A 99 -13.45 2.61 -8.92
C PRO A 99 -13.99 2.47 -7.50
N SER A 100 -13.07 2.37 -6.53
CA SER A 100 -13.44 2.31 -5.13
C SER A 100 -14.06 3.63 -4.68
N ILE A 101 -15.17 3.54 -3.96
CA ILE A 101 -15.75 4.69 -3.26
C ILE A 101 -14.97 4.87 -1.95
N ILE A 102 -14.42 6.06 -1.76
CA ILE A 102 -13.61 6.38 -0.59
C ILE A 102 -14.18 7.51 0.24
#